data_7805392f23872ae63d8335b62e2aa508
#
_entry.id   7805392f23872ae63d8335b62e2aa508
#
_cell.length_a   1.000
_cell.length_b   1.000
_cell.length_c   1.000
_cell.angle_alpha   90.00
_cell.angle_beta   90.00
_cell.angle_gamma   90.00
#
_symmetry.space_group_name_H-M   'P 1'
#
loop_
_entity.id
_entity.type
_entity.pdbx_description
1 polymer ?
#
loop_
_entity_poly.entity_id
_entity_poly.type
_entity_poly.pdbx_seq_one_letter_code
_entity_poly.pdbx_strand_id
1 'polypeptide(L)'
;MPGLPMVARAGLHHWEEPVISGSRGSGTVFFAGCNLKCVYCQNYNISAQAAGKLISIERLKEIYQELIHLGAHNINLVTPTHYSHAVLSSLEPPLPVPVVFNTNSYDRLDTLRKFSGKVDIYLADFKYADNRLAQRYSSVNDYAEVAWEAILEMYRQTGPFVIDENNIMQKGVIIRHLILPGAVENTLQVIRKVAQHFKPGEVLFSLMRQYLPCGKVSAEQYSEINRKVTDEEYEIIEEALYTSGIEDGFVQDESSASDDFIPCFDGTGV
;
A
#
# COMPACT_ATOMS: atom_id res chain seq x y z
N MET A 1 -22.08 1.62 -5.26
CA MET A 1 -21.49 0.63 -4.36
C MET A 1 -22.35 0.52 -3.11
N PRO A 2 -22.44 -0.63 -2.44
CA PRO A 2 -23.20 -0.73 -1.19
C PRO A 2 -22.69 0.29 -0.19
N GLY A 3 -23.62 0.89 0.58
CA GLY A 3 -23.27 1.89 1.59
C GLY A 3 -22.49 1.33 2.79
N LEU A 4 -22.38 0.01 2.89
CA LEU A 4 -21.67 -0.71 3.94
C LEU A 4 -20.34 -1.29 3.43
N PRO A 5 -19.28 -1.31 4.26
CA PRO A 5 -18.01 -1.89 3.89
C PRO A 5 -18.06 -3.42 3.86
N MET A 6 -17.33 -3.99 2.91
CA MET A 6 -17.08 -5.41 2.83
C MET A 6 -15.64 -5.67 3.27
N VAL A 7 -15.46 -6.46 4.32
CA VAL A 7 -14.15 -6.78 4.90
C VAL A 7 -13.86 -8.26 4.69
N ALA A 8 -12.66 -8.56 4.22
CA ALA A 8 -12.20 -9.92 3.93
C ALA A 8 -11.45 -10.55 5.12
N ARG A 9 -10.76 -9.72 5.90
CA ARG A 9 -9.99 -10.14 7.07
C ARG A 9 -9.68 -8.93 7.95
N ALA A 10 -9.59 -9.16 9.25
CA ALA A 10 -9.00 -8.23 10.21
C ALA A 10 -8.08 -8.99 11.18
N GLY A 11 -6.93 -8.44 11.53
CA GLY A 11 -5.97 -9.10 12.43
C GLY A 11 -4.65 -8.37 12.52
N LEU A 12 -3.80 -8.79 13.46
CA LEU A 12 -2.43 -8.31 13.53
C LEU A 12 -1.64 -8.82 12.33
N HIS A 13 -0.92 -7.92 11.66
CA HIS A 13 -0.05 -8.21 10.52
C HIS A 13 1.37 -7.71 10.82
N HIS A 14 2.36 -8.60 10.67
CA HIS A 14 3.74 -8.33 11.07
C HIS A 14 4.68 -8.07 9.88
N TRP A 15 4.14 -8.01 8.67
CA TRP A 15 4.91 -8.00 7.44
C TRP A 15 4.73 -6.73 6.59
N GLU A 16 4.20 -5.66 7.19
CA GLU A 16 4.32 -4.31 6.60
C GLU A 16 5.73 -3.77 6.88
N GLU A 17 6.05 -2.60 6.39
CA GLU A 17 7.32 -1.94 6.67
C GLU A 17 7.65 -1.96 8.17
N PRO A 18 8.93 -2.11 8.56
CA PRO A 18 9.34 -2.27 9.97
C PRO A 18 8.79 -1.18 10.90
N VAL A 19 8.71 0.07 10.43
CA VAL A 19 8.17 1.21 11.20
C VAL A 19 6.66 1.20 11.35
N ILE A 20 5.96 0.33 10.61
CA ILE A 20 4.49 0.15 10.67
C ILE A 20 4.15 -1.05 11.56
N SER A 21 4.75 -2.20 11.27
CA SER A 21 4.47 -3.45 12.01
C SER A 21 5.14 -3.49 13.37
N GLY A 22 6.37 -2.99 13.48
CA GLY A 22 7.14 -3.06 14.71
C GLY A 22 7.14 -4.46 15.32
N SER A 23 7.22 -4.53 16.66
CA SER A 23 7.26 -5.80 17.39
C SER A 23 5.87 -6.40 17.69
N ARG A 24 4.80 -5.56 17.70
CA ARG A 24 3.45 -5.98 18.08
C ARG A 24 2.52 -6.18 16.90
N GLY A 25 2.93 -5.78 15.71
CA GLY A 25 2.14 -5.87 14.49
C GLY A 25 1.25 -4.64 14.24
N SER A 26 0.84 -4.51 12.99
CA SER A 26 -0.14 -3.55 12.49
C SER A 26 -1.55 -4.15 12.60
N GLY A 27 -2.51 -3.42 13.14
CA GLY A 27 -3.91 -3.82 13.21
C GLY A 27 -4.57 -3.64 11.85
N THR A 28 -4.46 -4.65 10.99
CA THR A 28 -4.76 -4.54 9.57
C THR A 28 -6.18 -4.99 9.25
N VAL A 29 -6.91 -4.15 8.50
CA VAL A 29 -8.26 -4.42 8.00
C VAL A 29 -8.22 -4.45 6.48
N PHE A 30 -8.42 -5.63 5.89
CA PHE A 30 -8.44 -5.84 4.44
C PHE A 30 -9.85 -5.65 3.89
N PHE A 31 -10.06 -4.59 3.13
CA PHE A 31 -11.32 -4.36 2.43
C PHE A 31 -11.39 -5.16 1.13
N ALA A 32 -12.56 -5.70 0.83
CA ALA A 32 -12.81 -6.41 -0.41
C ALA A 32 -13.14 -5.45 -1.56
N GLY A 33 -12.70 -5.79 -2.76
CA GLY A 33 -12.78 -4.93 -3.94
C GLY A 33 -11.55 -4.04 -4.11
N CYS A 34 -11.36 -3.53 -5.32
CA CYS A 34 -10.29 -2.58 -5.66
C CYS A 34 -10.71 -1.77 -6.88
N ASN A 35 -10.25 -0.53 -6.96
CA ASN A 35 -10.46 0.34 -8.11
C ASN A 35 -9.48 0.08 -9.27
N LEU A 36 -8.38 -0.68 -9.03
CA LEU A 36 -7.49 -1.20 -10.05
C LEU A 36 -7.78 -2.67 -10.36
N LYS A 37 -7.31 -3.13 -11.53
CA LYS A 37 -7.45 -4.52 -12.00
C LYS A 37 -6.09 -5.15 -12.28
N CYS A 38 -5.16 -5.00 -11.31
CA CYS A 38 -3.80 -5.52 -11.47
C CYS A 38 -3.80 -7.02 -11.75
N VAL A 39 -3.19 -7.43 -12.86
CA VAL A 39 -3.15 -8.83 -13.30
C VAL A 39 -2.29 -9.70 -12.38
N TYR A 40 -1.33 -9.09 -11.69
CA TYR A 40 -0.40 -9.71 -10.72
C TYR A 40 -0.78 -9.42 -9.26
N CYS A 41 -2.06 -9.22 -8.97
CA CYS A 41 -2.48 -8.89 -7.60
C CYS A 41 -2.36 -10.10 -6.67
N GLN A 42 -1.52 -10.01 -5.64
CA GLN A 42 -1.40 -11.03 -4.61
C GLN A 42 -2.74 -11.24 -3.87
N ASN A 43 -3.50 -10.17 -3.69
CA ASN A 43 -4.81 -10.18 -3.05
C ASN A 43 -5.96 -10.41 -4.06
N TYR A 44 -5.73 -11.15 -5.16
CA TYR A 44 -6.66 -11.30 -6.28
C TYR A 44 -8.07 -11.76 -5.84
N ASN A 45 -8.14 -12.70 -4.89
CA ASN A 45 -9.42 -13.24 -4.41
C ASN A 45 -10.30 -12.17 -3.75
N ILE A 46 -9.72 -11.26 -3.01
CA ILE A 46 -10.47 -10.19 -2.34
C ILE A 46 -10.61 -8.94 -3.22
N SER A 47 -9.60 -8.63 -4.06
CA SER A 47 -9.61 -7.43 -4.88
C SER A 47 -10.51 -7.56 -6.13
N ALA A 48 -10.44 -8.70 -6.84
CA ALA A 48 -11.14 -8.93 -8.10
C ALA A 48 -12.45 -9.70 -7.92
N GLN A 49 -12.50 -10.67 -6.99
CA GLN A 49 -13.68 -11.48 -6.71
C GLN A 49 -14.55 -10.89 -5.61
N ALA A 50 -14.09 -9.82 -4.94
CA ALA A 50 -14.76 -9.15 -3.84
C ALA A 50 -15.20 -10.13 -2.73
N ALA A 51 -14.37 -11.14 -2.44
CA ALA A 51 -14.63 -12.09 -1.37
C ALA A 51 -14.48 -11.40 0.00
N GLY A 52 -15.57 -11.34 0.76
CA GLY A 52 -15.58 -10.67 2.07
C GLY A 52 -16.99 -10.70 2.67
N LYS A 53 -17.09 -10.19 3.89
CA LYS A 53 -18.33 -10.11 4.65
C LYS A 53 -18.78 -8.64 4.74
N LEU A 54 -20.02 -8.37 4.40
CA LEU A 54 -20.63 -7.06 4.63
C LEU A 54 -20.81 -6.84 6.13
N ILE A 55 -20.33 -5.70 6.63
CA ILE A 55 -20.44 -5.34 8.05
C ILE A 55 -21.00 -3.93 8.22
N SER A 56 -21.54 -3.64 9.40
CA SER A 56 -21.97 -2.29 9.74
C SER A 56 -20.79 -1.39 10.10
N ILE A 57 -21.02 -0.07 10.14
CA ILE A 57 -20.01 0.88 10.58
C ILE A 57 -19.68 0.64 12.07
N GLU A 58 -20.65 0.26 12.87
CA GLU A 58 -20.48 -0.09 14.29
C GLU A 58 -19.55 -1.29 14.42
N ARG A 59 -19.77 -2.37 13.62
CA ARG A 59 -18.89 -3.52 13.63
C ARG A 59 -17.46 -3.17 13.21
N LEU A 60 -17.30 -2.27 12.24
CA LEU A 60 -15.98 -1.79 11.83
C LEU A 60 -15.26 -1.06 12.98
N LYS A 61 -15.99 -0.25 13.75
CA LYS A 61 -15.44 0.39 14.97
C LYS A 61 -15.04 -0.63 16.04
N GLU A 62 -15.87 -1.66 16.24
CA GLU A 62 -15.55 -2.74 17.18
C GLU A 62 -14.26 -3.47 16.78
N ILE A 63 -14.09 -3.78 15.48
CA ILE A 63 -12.87 -4.39 14.94
C ILE A 63 -11.64 -3.52 15.28
N TYR A 64 -11.72 -2.21 15.11
CA TYR A 64 -10.60 -1.33 15.47
C TYR A 64 -10.25 -1.44 16.96
N GLN A 65 -11.26 -1.46 17.84
CA GLN A 65 -11.04 -1.60 19.28
C GLN A 65 -10.46 -2.96 19.64
N GLU A 66 -10.93 -4.04 19.00
CA GLU A 66 -10.38 -5.39 19.19
C GLU A 66 -8.89 -5.43 18.82
N LEU A 67 -8.50 -4.86 17.67
CA LEU A 67 -7.11 -4.79 17.22
C LEU A 67 -6.23 -3.95 18.15
N ILE A 68 -6.74 -2.83 18.64
CA ILE A 68 -6.05 -1.99 19.63
C ILE A 68 -5.86 -2.77 20.94
N HIS A 69 -6.87 -3.49 21.41
CA HIS A 69 -6.77 -4.35 22.59
C HIS A 69 -5.75 -5.49 22.45
N LEU A 70 -5.57 -5.99 21.22
CA LEU A 70 -4.52 -6.97 20.92
C LEU A 70 -3.12 -6.34 20.89
N GLY A 71 -3.01 -5.04 21.05
CA GLY A 71 -1.75 -4.32 21.16
C GLY A 71 -1.22 -3.77 19.84
N ALA A 72 -2.04 -3.68 18.79
CA ALA A 72 -1.63 -3.11 17.49
C ALA A 72 -0.97 -1.74 17.65
N HIS A 73 0.11 -1.50 16.91
CA HIS A 73 0.78 -0.19 16.88
C HIS A 73 -0.07 0.89 16.20
N ASN A 74 -0.92 0.48 15.26
CA ASN A 74 -1.75 1.37 14.43
C ASN A 74 -2.97 0.60 13.92
N ILE A 75 -3.92 1.29 13.29
CA ILE A 75 -5.00 0.68 12.49
C ILE A 75 -4.72 0.92 11.01
N ASN A 76 -4.44 -0.15 10.29
CA ASN A 76 -4.05 -0.14 8.89
C ASN A 76 -5.23 -0.55 7.99
N LEU A 77 -5.73 0.39 7.22
CA LEU A 77 -6.88 0.25 6.34
C LEU A 77 -6.38 -0.07 4.92
N VAL A 78 -6.45 -1.33 4.50
CA VAL A 78 -5.94 -1.77 3.20
C VAL A 78 -7.00 -1.64 2.12
N THR A 79 -6.74 -0.79 1.14
CA THR A 79 -7.62 -0.47 0.00
C THR A 79 -9.01 0.06 0.44
N PRO A 80 -9.10 1.08 1.30
CA PRO A 80 -10.36 1.57 1.85
C PRO A 80 -11.10 2.53 0.93
N THR A 81 -10.49 3.01 -0.15
CA THR A 81 -10.90 4.13 -1.00
C THR A 81 -12.36 4.08 -1.45
N HIS A 82 -12.80 2.90 -1.90
CA HIS A 82 -14.17 2.73 -2.43
C HIS A 82 -15.24 2.60 -1.34
N TYR A 83 -14.84 2.52 -0.06
CA TYR A 83 -15.70 2.60 1.12
C TYR A 83 -15.49 3.89 1.92
N SER A 84 -14.96 4.93 1.30
CA SER A 84 -14.55 6.18 1.96
C SER A 84 -15.60 6.77 2.90
N HIS A 85 -16.88 6.73 2.55
CA HIS A 85 -17.95 7.24 3.41
C HIS A 85 -18.08 6.45 4.73
N ALA A 86 -18.11 5.11 4.64
CA ALA A 86 -18.21 4.26 5.81
C ALA A 86 -16.95 4.34 6.68
N VAL A 87 -15.77 4.36 6.04
CA VAL A 87 -14.49 4.52 6.73
C VAL A 87 -14.40 5.85 7.46
N LEU A 88 -14.76 6.96 6.82
CA LEU A 88 -14.78 8.27 7.47
C LEU A 88 -15.70 8.30 8.71
N SER A 89 -16.88 7.66 8.61
CA SER A 89 -17.81 7.56 9.73
C SER A 89 -17.29 6.65 10.85
N SER A 90 -16.50 5.63 10.51
CA SER A 90 -15.93 4.71 11.50
C SER A 90 -14.73 5.29 12.26
N LEU A 91 -14.08 6.32 11.74
CA LEU A 91 -12.98 7.04 12.40
C LEU A 91 -13.46 8.15 13.37
N GLU A 92 -14.73 8.14 13.73
CA GLU A 92 -15.33 9.03 14.74
C GLU A 92 -15.85 8.22 15.93
N PRO A 93 -15.40 8.49 17.17
CA PRO A 93 -14.38 9.47 17.56
C PRO A 93 -12.96 9.03 17.11
N PRO A 94 -11.96 9.93 17.15
CA PRO A 94 -10.57 9.61 16.80
C PRO A 94 -10.04 8.41 17.59
N LEU A 95 -9.20 7.60 16.93
CA LEU A 95 -8.57 6.44 17.55
C LEU A 95 -7.36 6.86 18.41
N PRO A 96 -7.02 6.11 19.48
CA PRO A 96 -5.86 6.39 20.33
C PRO A 96 -4.52 5.92 19.74
N VAL A 97 -4.51 5.37 18.52
CA VAL A 97 -3.34 4.92 17.77
C VAL A 97 -3.37 5.51 16.37
N PRO A 98 -2.23 5.63 15.67
CA PRO A 98 -2.21 6.16 14.31
C PRO A 98 -3.11 5.37 13.35
N VAL A 99 -3.75 6.08 12.45
CA VAL A 99 -4.52 5.52 11.33
C VAL A 99 -3.66 5.49 10.08
N VAL A 100 -3.46 4.31 9.52
CA VAL A 100 -2.73 4.08 8.28
C VAL A 100 -3.71 3.87 7.13
N PHE A 101 -3.58 4.65 6.07
CA PHE A 101 -4.33 4.50 4.83
C PHE A 101 -3.43 3.84 3.78
N ASN A 102 -3.63 2.54 3.55
CA ASN A 102 -2.83 1.73 2.64
C ASN A 102 -3.53 1.66 1.28
N THR A 103 -2.94 2.29 0.28
CA THR A 103 -3.59 2.50 -1.02
C THR A 103 -2.67 2.25 -2.20
N ASN A 104 -3.28 1.92 -3.33
CA ASN A 104 -2.62 1.86 -4.63
C ASN A 104 -2.39 3.25 -5.26
N SER A 105 -2.69 4.32 -4.55
CA SER A 105 -2.59 5.75 -4.94
C SER A 105 -3.45 6.18 -6.13
N TYR A 106 -4.23 5.29 -6.75
CA TYR A 106 -5.16 5.69 -7.81
C TYR A 106 -6.45 6.26 -7.18
N ASP A 107 -6.28 7.38 -6.48
CA ASP A 107 -7.30 8.00 -5.64
C ASP A 107 -7.71 9.37 -6.16
N ARG A 108 -9.00 9.68 -6.04
CA ARG A 108 -9.51 11.02 -6.37
C ARG A 108 -9.12 12.00 -5.25
N LEU A 109 -8.57 13.15 -5.61
CA LEU A 109 -8.19 14.20 -4.66
C LEU A 109 -9.35 14.64 -3.76
N ASP A 110 -10.57 14.77 -4.31
CA ASP A 110 -11.75 15.13 -3.54
C ASP A 110 -12.07 14.11 -2.44
N THR A 111 -11.75 12.84 -2.67
CA THR A 111 -11.91 11.77 -1.67
C THR A 111 -10.81 11.87 -0.62
N LEU A 112 -9.55 11.99 -1.01
CA LEU A 112 -8.42 12.12 -0.10
C LEU A 112 -8.56 13.33 0.84
N ARG A 113 -8.99 14.47 0.32
CA ARG A 113 -9.18 15.69 1.12
C ARG A 113 -10.15 15.50 2.28
N LYS A 114 -11.12 14.60 2.17
CA LYS A 114 -12.06 14.28 3.27
C LYS A 114 -11.38 13.55 4.43
N PHE A 115 -10.25 12.88 4.17
CA PHE A 115 -9.46 12.19 5.19
C PHE A 115 -8.45 13.10 5.90
N SER A 116 -8.33 14.35 5.51
CA SER A 116 -7.43 15.31 6.17
C SER A 116 -7.72 15.41 7.66
N GLY A 117 -6.70 15.22 8.50
CA GLY A 117 -6.81 15.21 9.96
C GLY A 117 -7.45 13.95 10.56
N LYS A 118 -7.69 12.89 9.74
CA LYS A 118 -8.22 11.59 10.19
C LYS A 118 -7.27 10.43 9.88
N VAL A 119 -6.34 10.64 9.00
CA VAL A 119 -5.28 9.70 8.63
C VAL A 119 -3.95 10.32 9.03
N ASP A 120 -3.14 9.53 9.70
CA ASP A 120 -1.81 9.93 10.19
C ASP A 120 -0.72 9.48 9.24
N ILE A 121 -0.86 8.30 8.65
CA ILE A 121 0.16 7.67 7.80
C ILE A 121 -0.48 7.21 6.49
N TYR A 122 0.17 7.54 5.37
CA TYR A 122 -0.17 6.97 4.07
C TYR A 122 0.88 5.95 3.65
N LEU A 123 0.44 4.70 3.39
CA LEU A 123 1.20 3.71 2.63
C LEU A 123 0.76 3.82 1.18
N ALA A 124 1.53 4.53 0.39
CA ALA A 124 1.16 4.96 -0.96
C ALA A 124 1.95 4.18 -2.01
N ASP A 125 1.31 3.24 -2.70
CA ASP A 125 2.00 2.56 -3.80
C ASP A 125 2.15 3.51 -5.00
N PHE A 126 3.35 3.66 -5.53
CA PHE A 126 3.60 4.28 -6.83
C PHE A 126 4.08 3.22 -7.82
N LYS A 127 3.11 2.51 -8.43
CA LYS A 127 3.36 1.28 -9.21
C LYS A 127 3.99 1.56 -10.57
N TYR A 128 3.57 2.63 -11.24
CA TYR A 128 3.98 2.95 -12.61
C TYR A 128 4.27 4.44 -12.78
N ALA A 129 5.41 4.75 -13.38
CA ALA A 129 5.69 6.04 -13.98
C ALA A 129 5.37 6.03 -15.51
N ASP A 130 5.23 4.82 -16.09
CA ASP A 130 4.84 4.59 -17.49
C ASP A 130 3.38 4.11 -17.58
N ASN A 131 2.51 4.95 -18.13
CA ASN A 131 1.09 4.63 -18.32
C ASN A 131 0.83 3.46 -19.26
N ARG A 132 1.77 3.09 -20.13
CA ARG A 132 1.65 1.90 -21.00
C ARG A 132 1.65 0.62 -20.15
N LEU A 133 2.50 0.58 -19.12
CA LEU A 133 2.51 -0.53 -18.15
C LEU A 133 1.26 -0.52 -17.27
N ALA A 134 0.80 0.65 -16.85
CA ALA A 134 -0.45 0.80 -16.10
C ALA A 134 -1.66 0.29 -16.89
N GLN A 135 -1.75 0.64 -18.17
CA GLN A 135 -2.80 0.14 -19.08
C GLN A 135 -2.70 -1.38 -19.26
N ARG A 136 -1.50 -1.91 -19.49
CA ARG A 136 -1.28 -3.34 -19.72
C ARG A 136 -1.57 -4.18 -18.49
N TYR A 137 -1.09 -3.76 -17.31
CA TYR A 137 -1.13 -4.59 -16.11
C TYR A 137 -2.21 -4.22 -15.11
N SER A 138 -2.78 -3.01 -15.19
CA SER A 138 -3.79 -2.54 -14.22
C SER A 138 -5.05 -1.94 -14.86
N SER A 139 -5.11 -1.92 -16.22
CA SER A 139 -6.27 -1.49 -17.03
C SER A 139 -6.66 -0.01 -16.83
N VAL A 140 -5.69 0.85 -16.59
CA VAL A 140 -5.84 2.31 -16.48
C VAL A 140 -4.75 3.01 -17.29
N ASN A 141 -5.05 4.17 -17.87
CA ASN A 141 -4.17 4.84 -18.84
C ASN A 141 -3.60 6.19 -18.36
N ASP A 142 -3.89 6.57 -17.12
CA ASP A 142 -3.54 7.86 -16.50
C ASP A 142 -3.01 7.67 -15.05
N TYR A 143 -2.51 6.48 -14.76
CA TYR A 143 -2.08 6.11 -13.39
C TYR A 143 -0.96 7.02 -12.88
N ALA A 144 0.05 7.28 -13.72
CA ALA A 144 1.24 8.01 -13.32
C ALA A 144 0.92 9.42 -12.81
N GLU A 145 0.01 10.12 -13.47
CA GLU A 145 -0.43 11.46 -13.10
C GLU A 145 -1.34 11.42 -11.87
N VAL A 146 -2.38 10.57 -11.91
CA VAL A 146 -3.37 10.48 -10.82
C VAL A 146 -2.72 10.04 -9.51
N ALA A 147 -1.86 9.00 -9.55
CA ALA A 147 -1.18 8.51 -8.36
C ALA A 147 -0.18 9.53 -7.81
N TRP A 148 0.51 10.25 -8.69
CA TRP A 148 1.46 11.26 -8.26
C TRP A 148 0.78 12.44 -7.57
N GLU A 149 -0.29 12.98 -8.14
CA GLU A 149 -1.07 14.04 -7.51
C GLU A 149 -1.67 13.59 -6.17
N ALA A 150 -2.11 12.33 -6.07
CA ALA A 150 -2.59 11.74 -4.83
C ALA A 150 -1.47 11.69 -3.76
N ILE A 151 -0.26 11.26 -4.11
CA ILE A 151 0.89 11.22 -3.20
C ILE A 151 1.25 12.63 -2.72
N LEU A 152 1.25 13.62 -3.60
CA LEU A 152 1.50 15.01 -3.20
C LEU A 152 0.43 15.54 -2.25
N GLU A 153 -0.84 15.20 -2.47
CA GLU A 153 -1.93 15.56 -1.54
C GLU A 153 -1.77 14.84 -0.19
N MET A 154 -1.39 13.56 -0.17
CA MET A 154 -1.11 12.82 1.06
C MET A 154 0.00 13.49 1.87
N TYR A 155 1.11 13.86 1.21
CA TYR A 155 2.20 14.59 1.85
C TYR A 155 1.76 15.97 2.34
N ARG A 156 0.96 16.69 1.57
CA ARG A 156 0.39 17.98 2.01
C ARG A 156 -0.44 17.84 3.30
N GLN A 157 -1.12 16.71 3.51
CA GLN A 157 -1.94 16.45 4.70
C GLN A 157 -1.11 16.08 5.92
N THR A 158 -0.08 15.26 5.74
CA THR A 158 0.71 14.72 6.84
C THR A 158 2.01 15.49 7.09
N GLY A 159 2.61 16.10 6.06
CA GLY A 159 3.95 16.69 6.14
C GLY A 159 5.06 15.64 6.26
N PRO A 160 6.25 16.04 6.70
CA PRO A 160 7.39 15.15 6.91
C PRO A 160 7.05 14.00 7.86
N PHE A 161 7.70 12.84 7.64
CA PHE A 161 7.48 11.68 8.49
C PHE A 161 8.01 11.91 9.92
N VAL A 162 7.35 11.27 10.86
CA VAL A 162 7.72 11.26 12.28
C VAL A 162 7.76 9.83 12.76
N ILE A 163 8.90 9.42 13.30
CA ILE A 163 9.12 8.10 13.92
C ILE A 163 9.39 8.34 15.41
N ASP A 164 8.77 7.55 16.29
CA ASP A 164 8.95 7.67 17.73
C ASP A 164 10.24 6.98 18.22
N GLU A 165 10.49 7.06 19.52
CA GLU A 165 11.65 6.45 20.20
C GLU A 165 11.69 4.92 20.11
N ASN A 166 10.56 4.27 19.77
CA ASN A 166 10.45 2.84 19.58
C ASN A 166 10.58 2.41 18.10
N ASN A 167 10.99 3.33 17.22
CA ASN A 167 11.06 3.15 15.78
C ASN A 167 9.70 2.87 15.13
N ILE A 168 8.60 3.39 15.68
CA ILE A 168 7.26 3.27 15.11
C ILE A 168 6.85 4.60 14.50
N MET A 169 6.40 4.55 13.26
CA MET A 169 5.94 5.73 12.53
C MET A 169 4.64 6.25 13.12
N GLN A 170 4.61 7.54 13.39
CA GLN A 170 3.46 8.24 13.95
C GLN A 170 2.73 9.08 12.92
N LYS A 171 3.42 9.50 11.86
CA LYS A 171 2.87 10.40 10.85
C LYS A 171 3.73 10.41 9.59
N GLY A 172 3.13 10.67 8.43
CA GLY A 172 3.85 10.92 7.19
C GLY A 172 3.44 10.02 6.04
N VAL A 173 4.29 9.93 5.01
CA VAL A 173 4.06 9.11 3.81
C VAL A 173 5.20 8.12 3.61
N ILE A 174 4.85 6.88 3.35
CA ILE A 174 5.77 5.86 2.79
C ILE A 174 5.35 5.63 1.35
N ILE A 175 6.22 5.99 0.40
CA ILE A 175 6.01 5.69 -1.02
C ILE A 175 6.58 4.30 -1.29
N ARG A 176 5.72 3.37 -1.73
CA ARG A 176 6.12 1.98 -2.01
C ARG A 176 6.18 1.73 -3.50
N HIS A 177 7.23 1.08 -3.96
CA HIS A 177 7.38 0.67 -5.35
C HIS A 177 7.74 -0.82 -5.46
N LEU A 178 6.88 -1.60 -6.12
CA LEU A 178 7.14 -2.99 -6.43
C LEU A 178 7.86 -3.09 -7.79
N ILE A 179 9.06 -3.65 -7.77
CA ILE A 179 9.83 -3.92 -8.99
C ILE A 179 9.11 -5.01 -9.79
N LEU A 180 8.81 -4.74 -11.06
CA LEU A 180 8.27 -5.74 -11.98
C LEU A 180 9.37 -6.25 -12.92
N PRO A 181 9.42 -7.57 -13.19
CA PRO A 181 10.37 -8.12 -14.16
C PRO A 181 10.26 -7.49 -15.53
N GLY A 182 11.36 -7.16 -16.17
CA GLY A 182 11.39 -6.52 -17.48
C GLY A 182 11.01 -5.03 -17.50
N ALA A 183 10.73 -4.43 -16.34
CA ALA A 183 10.28 -3.05 -16.24
C ALA A 183 11.29 -2.15 -15.50
N VAL A 184 12.59 -2.39 -15.65
CA VAL A 184 13.68 -1.64 -14.99
C VAL A 184 13.52 -0.14 -15.21
N GLU A 185 13.31 0.30 -16.46
CA GLU A 185 13.17 1.74 -16.78
C GLU A 185 11.99 2.40 -16.06
N ASN A 186 10.88 1.69 -15.83
CA ASN A 186 9.77 2.19 -15.02
C ASN A 186 10.22 2.48 -13.58
N THR A 187 10.96 1.55 -12.98
CA THR A 187 11.49 1.73 -11.61
C THR A 187 12.47 2.89 -11.54
N LEU A 188 13.36 3.02 -12.53
CA LEU A 188 14.29 4.16 -12.61
C LEU A 188 13.56 5.51 -12.73
N GLN A 189 12.47 5.56 -13.48
CA GLN A 189 11.62 6.76 -13.58
C GLN A 189 10.91 7.07 -12.26
N VAL A 190 10.43 6.06 -11.53
CA VAL A 190 9.84 6.23 -10.19
C VAL A 190 10.87 6.81 -9.23
N ILE A 191 12.07 6.21 -9.14
CA ILE A 191 13.17 6.69 -8.27
C ILE A 191 13.51 8.15 -8.60
N ARG A 192 13.74 8.46 -9.89
CA ARG A 192 14.02 9.84 -10.34
C ARG A 192 12.92 10.82 -9.93
N LYS A 193 11.66 10.43 -10.09
CA LYS A 193 10.52 11.30 -9.77
C LYS A 193 10.43 11.58 -8.28
N VAL A 194 10.63 10.57 -7.43
CA VAL A 194 10.65 10.74 -5.96
C VAL A 194 11.82 11.63 -5.55
N ALA A 195 13.04 11.33 -6.01
CA ALA A 195 14.26 12.09 -5.69
C ALA A 195 14.20 13.57 -6.12
N GLN A 196 13.49 13.88 -7.22
CA GLN A 196 13.34 15.26 -7.70
C GLN A 196 12.37 16.09 -6.87
N HIS A 197 11.41 15.46 -6.17
CA HIS A 197 10.33 16.17 -5.50
C HIS A 197 10.47 16.19 -3.98
N PHE A 198 11.09 15.17 -3.40
CA PHE A 198 11.23 15.07 -1.96
C PHE A 198 12.70 15.12 -1.54
N LYS A 199 12.95 15.77 -0.41
CA LYS A 199 14.27 15.85 0.23
C LYS A 199 14.37 14.78 1.32
N PRO A 200 15.59 14.43 1.74
CA PRO A 200 15.79 13.63 2.95
C PRO A 200 15.00 14.21 4.15
N GLY A 201 14.37 13.33 4.92
CA GLY A 201 13.50 13.68 6.04
C GLY A 201 12.04 13.97 5.69
N GLU A 202 11.65 13.99 4.40
CA GLU A 202 10.27 14.32 4.00
C GLU A 202 9.36 13.09 3.85
N VAL A 203 9.82 12.07 3.14
CA VAL A 203 9.07 10.80 2.93
C VAL A 203 10.01 9.61 3.11
N LEU A 204 9.42 8.44 3.43
CA LEU A 204 10.14 7.18 3.34
C LEU A 204 9.88 6.55 1.96
N PHE A 205 10.90 5.94 1.37
CA PHE A 205 10.76 5.20 0.12
C PHE A 205 11.01 3.71 0.36
N SER A 206 10.03 2.86 0.03
CA SER A 206 10.13 1.40 0.17
C SER A 206 10.23 0.75 -1.21
N LEU A 207 11.43 0.27 -1.55
CA LEU A 207 11.70 -0.46 -2.78
C LEU A 207 11.50 -1.95 -2.54
N MET A 208 10.46 -2.54 -3.16
CA MET A 208 10.04 -3.91 -2.90
C MET A 208 10.51 -4.87 -4.01
N ARG A 209 11.32 -5.87 -3.65
CA ARG A 209 11.78 -6.97 -4.53
C ARG A 209 10.89 -8.22 -4.43
N GLN A 210 9.80 -8.16 -3.69
CA GLN A 210 8.94 -9.30 -3.35
C GLN A 210 8.01 -9.79 -4.47
N TYR A 211 8.24 -9.39 -5.73
CA TYR A 211 7.37 -9.82 -6.83
C TYR A 211 7.38 -11.33 -7.05
N LEU A 212 6.20 -11.92 -7.06
CA LEU A 212 5.94 -13.29 -7.50
C LEU A 212 4.83 -13.29 -8.56
N PRO A 213 4.94 -14.13 -9.61
CA PRO A 213 3.84 -14.34 -10.55
C PRO A 213 2.60 -14.88 -9.83
N CYS A 214 1.49 -14.15 -9.92
CA CYS A 214 0.23 -14.53 -9.30
C CYS A 214 -0.97 -13.92 -10.05
N GLY A 215 -2.17 -14.14 -9.55
CA GLY A 215 -3.38 -13.60 -10.12
C GLY A 215 -3.67 -14.17 -11.52
N LYS A 216 -3.55 -13.35 -12.57
CA LYS A 216 -3.77 -13.73 -13.98
C LYS A 216 -2.48 -14.00 -14.74
N VAL A 217 -1.33 -13.90 -14.09
CA VAL A 217 -0.05 -14.10 -14.74
C VAL A 217 0.18 -15.59 -14.96
N SER A 218 0.47 -15.97 -16.20
CA SER A 218 0.76 -17.34 -16.61
C SER A 218 1.72 -17.36 -17.80
N ALA A 219 2.13 -18.56 -18.21
CA ALA A 219 2.96 -18.74 -19.41
C ALA A 219 2.26 -18.28 -20.71
N GLU A 220 0.92 -18.33 -20.75
CA GLU A 220 0.12 -17.93 -21.90
C GLU A 220 -0.31 -16.46 -21.83
N GLN A 221 -0.44 -15.90 -20.61
CA GLN A 221 -0.87 -14.53 -20.40
C GLN A 221 0.14 -13.79 -19.53
N TYR A 222 0.66 -12.69 -20.05
CA TYR A 222 1.67 -11.86 -19.36
C TYR A 222 2.97 -12.62 -19.09
N SER A 223 3.41 -13.44 -20.06
CA SER A 223 4.61 -14.30 -19.96
C SER A 223 5.88 -13.51 -19.62
N GLU A 224 5.96 -12.24 -20.02
CA GLU A 224 7.10 -11.35 -19.75
C GLU A 224 7.29 -11.04 -18.27
N ILE A 225 6.22 -11.12 -17.46
CA ILE A 225 6.28 -10.98 -16.00
C ILE A 225 6.01 -12.32 -15.28
N ASN A 226 5.96 -13.45 -16.00
CA ASN A 226 5.81 -14.78 -15.39
C ASN A 226 7.16 -15.34 -14.90
N ARG A 227 7.90 -14.53 -14.17
CA ARG A 227 9.19 -14.83 -13.54
C ARG A 227 9.46 -13.88 -12.39
N LYS A 228 10.45 -14.18 -11.57
CA LYS A 228 10.99 -13.21 -10.60
C LYS A 228 11.84 -12.14 -11.28
N VAL A 229 12.12 -11.08 -10.57
CA VAL A 229 13.13 -10.07 -10.90
C VAL A 229 14.51 -10.76 -10.87
N THR A 230 15.35 -10.56 -11.90
CA THR A 230 16.70 -11.13 -11.91
C THR A 230 17.67 -10.27 -11.09
N ASP A 231 18.82 -10.85 -10.73
CA ASP A 231 19.85 -10.11 -9.99
C ASP A 231 20.37 -8.92 -10.81
N GLU A 232 20.59 -9.11 -12.12
CA GLU A 232 21.06 -8.05 -13.00
C GLU A 232 20.04 -6.88 -13.09
N GLU A 233 18.74 -7.19 -13.15
CA GLU A 233 17.69 -6.15 -13.11
C GLU A 233 17.72 -5.40 -11.78
N TYR A 234 17.92 -6.13 -10.68
CA TYR A 234 17.94 -5.55 -9.35
C TYR A 234 19.20 -4.70 -9.11
N GLU A 235 20.39 -5.17 -9.50
CA GLU A 235 21.66 -4.43 -9.36
C GLU A 235 21.59 -3.06 -10.02
N ILE A 236 21.04 -2.97 -11.26
CA ILE A 236 20.85 -1.71 -11.96
C ILE A 236 19.95 -0.74 -11.17
N ILE A 237 18.86 -1.27 -10.58
CA ILE A 237 17.90 -0.49 -9.82
C ILE A 237 18.50 -0.03 -8.49
N GLU A 238 19.21 -0.92 -7.80
CA GLU A 238 19.86 -0.65 -6.53
C GLU A 238 20.94 0.43 -6.67
N GLU A 239 21.78 0.36 -7.69
CA GLU A 239 22.77 1.40 -8.01
C GLU A 239 22.10 2.76 -8.27
N ALA A 240 21.01 2.75 -9.01
CA ALA A 240 20.25 3.97 -9.29
C ALA A 240 19.62 4.55 -8.01
N LEU A 241 19.13 3.73 -7.10
CA LEU A 241 18.61 4.18 -5.81
C LEU A 241 19.71 4.81 -4.96
N TYR A 242 20.85 4.13 -4.79
CA TYR A 242 21.97 4.66 -4.00
C TYR A 242 22.55 5.98 -4.53
N THR A 243 22.48 6.20 -5.84
CA THR A 243 22.97 7.44 -6.47
C THR A 243 21.91 8.54 -6.60
N SER A 244 20.65 8.25 -6.24
CA SER A 244 19.51 9.15 -6.44
C SER A 244 19.42 10.31 -5.44
N GLY A 245 20.02 10.15 -4.25
CA GLY A 245 19.85 11.08 -3.13
C GLY A 245 18.64 10.78 -2.24
N ILE A 246 17.92 9.67 -2.45
CA ILE A 246 16.95 9.16 -1.50
C ILE A 246 17.70 8.47 -0.37
N GLU A 247 17.60 9.02 0.85
CA GLU A 247 18.36 8.54 2.01
C GLU A 247 17.49 7.78 3.01
N ASP A 248 16.18 8.00 2.99
CA ASP A 248 15.25 7.48 3.98
C ASP A 248 14.34 6.40 3.38
N GLY A 249 14.34 5.21 3.93
CA GLY A 249 13.43 4.15 3.47
C GLY A 249 13.92 2.74 3.71
N PHE A 250 13.38 1.83 2.90
CA PHE A 250 13.59 0.39 3.02
C PHE A 250 13.89 -0.22 1.66
N VAL A 251 14.79 -1.19 1.65
CA VAL A 251 15.10 -2.02 0.49
C VAL A 251 14.89 -3.47 0.90
N GLN A 252 14.10 -4.21 0.13
CA GLN A 252 13.87 -5.63 0.37
C GLN A 252 14.89 -6.46 -0.43
N ASP A 253 15.39 -7.51 0.20
CA ASP A 253 16.22 -8.52 -0.43
C ASP A 253 15.39 -9.64 -1.11
N GLU A 254 16.08 -10.60 -1.75
CA GLU A 254 15.42 -11.68 -2.47
C GLU A 254 14.57 -12.59 -1.57
N SER A 255 14.89 -12.73 -0.28
CA SER A 255 14.15 -13.58 0.67
C SER A 255 12.72 -13.09 0.91
N SER A 256 12.44 -11.81 0.59
CA SER A 256 11.11 -11.21 0.70
C SER A 256 10.13 -11.74 -0.36
N ALA A 257 10.60 -12.40 -1.42
CA ALA A 257 9.74 -12.98 -2.47
C ALA A 257 9.22 -14.38 -2.05
N SER A 258 8.30 -14.40 -1.07
CA SER A 258 7.63 -15.59 -0.53
C SER A 258 6.12 -15.36 -0.38
N ASP A 259 5.32 -16.43 -0.56
CA ASP A 259 3.88 -16.40 -0.31
C ASP A 259 3.53 -16.42 1.19
N ASP A 260 4.51 -16.67 2.07
CA ASP A 260 4.32 -16.74 3.52
C ASP A 260 3.83 -15.41 4.14
N PHE A 261 4.06 -14.31 3.45
CA PHE A 261 3.66 -12.96 3.88
C PHE A 261 2.23 -12.58 3.50
N ILE A 262 1.53 -13.42 2.71
CA ILE A 262 0.16 -13.18 2.29
C ILE A 262 -0.79 -13.83 3.32
N PRO A 263 -1.65 -13.06 4.01
CA PRO A 263 -2.56 -13.63 4.97
C PRO A 263 -3.66 -14.47 4.28
N CYS A 264 -4.12 -15.49 4.97
CA CYS A 264 -5.30 -16.25 4.52
C CYS A 264 -6.56 -15.36 4.64
N PHE A 265 -7.30 -15.17 3.56
CA PHE A 265 -8.52 -14.38 3.53
C PHE A 265 -9.76 -15.26 3.79
N ASP A 266 -9.91 -15.70 5.01
CA ASP A 266 -10.93 -16.65 5.50
C ASP A 266 -12.06 -16.02 6.33
N GLY A 267 -12.07 -14.68 6.42
CA GLY A 267 -13.02 -13.94 7.24
C GLY A 267 -12.63 -13.85 8.71
N THR A 268 -11.42 -14.26 9.09
CA THR A 268 -10.92 -14.11 10.46
C THR A 268 -11.03 -12.67 10.95
N GLY A 269 -11.56 -12.46 12.16
CA GLY A 269 -11.69 -11.15 12.81
C GLY A 269 -12.84 -10.27 12.29
N VAL A 270 -13.68 -10.75 11.37
CA VAL A 270 -14.75 -9.96 10.73
C VAL A 270 -16.13 -10.23 11.33
#